data_2ec23ec61bba0f50b2aec63e256f0289
#
_entry.id   2ec23ec61bba0f50b2aec63e256f0289
#
_cell.length_a   1.000
_cell.length_b   1.000
_cell.length_c   1.000
_cell.angle_alpha   90.00
_cell.angle_beta   90.00
_cell.angle_gamma   90.00
#
_symmetry.space_group_name_H-M   'P 1'
#
loop_
_entity.id
_entity.type
_entity.pdbx_description
1 polymer ?
#
loop_
_entity_poly.entity_id
_entity_poly.type
_entity_poly.pdbx_seq_one_letter_code
_entity_poly.pdbx_strand_id
1 'polypeptide(L)'
;MFLTGVMSKMGLYGFLRILWPLFPDELHTFATPLLWLALGGVVLGAFAALRQTDLKRMIAYSSVNHLSYCLLALFAVAAAASPADEAATVSALSGTLLQMFNHGLSATALFFCIGFLETRSGALR
;
A
#
# COMPACT_ATOMS: atom_id res chain seq x y z
N MET A 1 -0.96 -6.24 14.95
CA MET A 1 -1.20 -7.21 13.87
C MET A 1 -2.44 -6.89 13.08
N PHE A 2 -3.63 -6.86 13.69
CA PHE A 2 -4.90 -6.59 12.99
C PHE A 2 -4.92 -5.23 12.28
N LEU A 3 -4.43 -4.18 12.94
CA LEU A 3 -4.37 -2.83 12.37
C LEU A 3 -3.54 -2.78 11.07
N THR A 4 -2.36 -3.36 11.07
CA THR A 4 -1.45 -3.33 9.92
C THR A 4 -1.80 -4.37 8.85
N GLY A 5 -2.33 -5.53 9.25
CA GLY A 5 -2.69 -6.61 8.33
C GLY A 5 -3.99 -6.36 7.56
N VAL A 6 -5.01 -5.83 8.23
CA VAL A 6 -6.37 -5.71 7.67
C VAL A 6 -6.81 -4.25 7.54
N MET A 7 -6.79 -3.48 8.62
CA MET A 7 -7.39 -2.14 8.62
C MET A 7 -6.70 -1.17 7.65
N SER A 8 -5.38 -1.27 7.48
CA SER A 8 -4.66 -0.42 6.53
C SER A 8 -5.08 -0.62 5.07
N LYS A 9 -5.64 -1.79 4.72
CA LYS A 9 -6.14 -2.09 3.37
C LYS A 9 -7.56 -1.57 3.12
N MET A 10 -8.29 -1.22 4.17
CA MET A 10 -9.65 -0.67 4.04
C MET A 10 -9.67 0.65 3.28
N GLY A 11 -8.62 1.49 3.44
CA GLY A 11 -8.48 2.72 2.65
C GLY A 11 -8.35 2.45 1.16
N LEU A 12 -7.47 1.52 0.77
CA LEU A 12 -7.32 1.11 -0.64
C LEU A 12 -8.61 0.48 -1.19
N TYR A 13 -9.27 -0.36 -0.39
CA TYR A 13 -10.55 -0.94 -0.77
C TYR A 13 -11.62 0.15 -0.99
N GLY A 14 -11.64 1.17 -0.13
CA GLY A 14 -12.54 2.32 -0.30
C GLY A 14 -12.29 3.07 -1.61
N PHE A 15 -11.03 3.29 -2.00
CA PHE A 15 -10.69 3.86 -3.31
C PHE A 15 -11.19 3.00 -4.46
N LEU A 16 -10.93 1.69 -4.43
CA LEU A 16 -11.32 0.76 -5.49
C LEU A 16 -12.83 0.56 -5.60
N ARG A 17 -13.52 0.46 -4.47
CA ARG A 17 -14.92 0.06 -4.45
C ARG A 17 -15.91 1.21 -4.39
N ILE A 18 -15.51 2.35 -3.84
CA ILE A 18 -16.38 3.50 -3.60
C ILE A 18 -15.99 4.65 -4.53
N LEU A 19 -14.76 5.15 -4.45
CA LEU A 19 -14.35 6.33 -5.21
C LEU A 19 -14.31 6.07 -6.72
N TRP A 20 -13.76 4.94 -7.14
CA TRP A 20 -13.65 4.61 -8.55
C TRP A 20 -15.00 4.52 -9.28
N PRO A 21 -16.02 3.80 -8.79
CA PRO A 21 -17.30 3.70 -9.48
C PRO A 21 -18.21 4.91 -9.29
N LEU A 22 -18.08 5.69 -8.19
CA LEU A 22 -18.97 6.81 -7.91
C LEU A 22 -18.47 8.14 -8.51
N PHE A 23 -17.17 8.33 -8.60
CA PHE A 23 -16.57 9.60 -9.00
C PHE A 23 -15.44 9.40 -10.05
N PRO A 24 -15.74 8.81 -11.22
CA PRO A 24 -14.72 8.52 -12.23
C PRO A 24 -14.08 9.80 -12.80
N ASP A 25 -14.88 10.84 -13.07
CA ASP A 25 -14.42 12.08 -13.67
C ASP A 25 -13.54 12.90 -12.71
N GLU A 26 -13.94 13.00 -11.46
CA GLU A 26 -13.17 13.65 -10.41
C GLU A 26 -11.86 12.91 -10.15
N LEU A 27 -11.92 11.58 -10.10
CA LEU A 27 -10.74 10.77 -9.90
C LEU A 27 -9.74 10.97 -11.05
N HIS A 28 -10.21 11.03 -12.29
CA HIS A 28 -9.37 11.32 -13.46
C HIS A 28 -8.74 12.72 -13.35
N THR A 29 -9.49 13.73 -12.96
CA THR A 29 -9.00 15.12 -12.82
C THR A 29 -7.92 15.21 -11.74
N PHE A 30 -8.09 14.53 -10.62
CA PHE A 30 -7.15 14.54 -9.50
C PHE A 30 -6.10 13.41 -9.54
N ALA A 31 -6.14 12.52 -10.54
CA ALA A 31 -5.24 11.37 -10.63
C ALA A 31 -3.77 11.78 -10.67
N THR A 32 -3.41 12.81 -11.44
CA THR A 32 -2.02 13.27 -11.57
C THR A 32 -1.42 13.77 -10.24
N PRO A 33 -2.02 14.69 -9.48
CA PRO A 33 -1.48 15.09 -8.18
C PRO A 33 -1.47 13.95 -7.17
N LEU A 34 -2.47 13.06 -7.18
CA LEU A 34 -2.52 11.89 -6.31
C LEU A 34 -1.42 10.86 -6.65
N LEU A 35 -1.10 10.71 -7.94
CA LEU A 35 0.01 9.87 -8.42
C LEU A 35 1.35 10.38 -7.88
N TRP A 36 1.61 11.69 -7.93
CA TRP A 36 2.83 12.29 -7.37
C TRP A 36 2.90 12.13 -5.85
N LEU A 37 1.77 12.25 -5.16
CA LEU A 37 1.69 12.00 -3.73
C LEU A 37 1.99 10.53 -3.40
N ALA A 38 1.45 9.59 -4.16
CA ALA A 38 1.72 8.16 -3.99
C ALA A 38 3.20 7.83 -4.28
N LEU A 39 3.79 8.43 -5.33
CA LEU A 39 5.22 8.29 -5.62
C LEU A 39 6.09 8.82 -4.49
N GLY A 40 5.74 9.99 -3.94
CA GLY A 40 6.38 10.54 -2.75
C GLY A 40 6.30 9.58 -1.55
N GLY A 41 5.14 8.96 -1.34
CA GLY A 41 4.93 7.94 -0.31
C GLY A 41 5.82 6.71 -0.49
N VAL A 42 6.05 6.25 -1.73
CA VAL A 42 6.99 5.16 -2.04
C VAL A 42 8.42 5.56 -1.64
N VAL A 43 8.90 6.68 -2.15
CA VAL A 43 10.29 7.12 -1.92
C VAL A 43 10.54 7.42 -0.44
N LEU A 44 9.69 8.25 0.17
CA LEU A 44 9.85 8.63 1.58
C LEU A 44 9.64 7.45 2.52
N GLY A 45 8.68 6.56 2.21
CA GLY A 45 8.43 5.34 2.98
C GLY A 45 9.65 4.40 2.97
N ALA A 46 10.29 4.22 1.80
CA ALA A 46 11.48 3.40 1.67
C ALA A 46 12.66 3.99 2.48
N PHE A 47 12.95 5.28 2.32
CA PHE A 47 14.02 5.94 3.08
C PHE A 47 13.74 5.95 4.59
N ALA A 48 12.49 6.17 4.99
CA ALA A 48 12.10 6.13 6.39
C ALA A 48 12.30 4.73 6.99
N ALA A 49 11.96 3.66 6.24
CA ALA A 49 12.17 2.29 6.68
C ALA A 49 13.66 1.96 6.87
N LEU A 50 14.51 2.37 5.92
CA LEU A 50 15.97 2.14 5.97
C LEU A 50 16.65 2.86 7.15
N ARG A 51 16.12 3.98 7.61
CA ARG A 51 16.68 4.75 8.73
C ARG A 51 16.23 4.28 10.11
N GLN A 52 15.30 3.31 10.19
CA GLN A 52 14.83 2.82 11.48
C GLN A 52 15.84 1.86 12.12
N THR A 53 16.04 2.03 13.40
CA THR A 53 16.81 1.11 14.24
C THR A 53 15.91 0.12 14.97
N ASP A 54 14.62 0.42 15.07
CA ASP A 54 13.61 -0.42 15.68
C ASP A 54 12.91 -1.28 14.60
N LEU A 55 12.97 -2.59 14.76
CA LEU A 55 12.43 -3.56 13.82
C LEU A 55 10.91 -3.40 13.59
N LYS A 56 10.15 -3.07 14.65
CA LYS A 56 8.71 -2.83 14.53
C LYS A 56 8.41 -1.60 13.67
N ARG A 57 9.16 -0.52 13.88
CA ARG A 57 9.03 0.71 13.10
C ARG A 57 9.46 0.51 11.66
N MET A 58 10.54 -0.24 11.42
CA MET A 58 11.01 -0.57 10.08
C MET A 58 9.92 -1.29 9.28
N ILE A 59 9.27 -2.32 9.86
CA ILE A 59 8.18 -3.04 9.18
C ILE A 59 6.94 -2.15 9.01
N ALA A 60 6.65 -1.26 9.95
CA ALA A 60 5.54 -0.31 9.81
C ALA A 60 5.76 0.66 8.64
N TYR A 61 6.96 1.23 8.49
CA TYR A 61 7.29 2.09 7.34
C TYR A 61 7.36 1.31 6.03
N SER A 62 7.83 0.07 6.05
CA SER A 62 7.74 -0.83 4.89
C SER A 62 6.29 -1.04 4.46
N SER A 63 5.36 -1.16 5.40
CA SER A 63 3.93 -1.26 5.09
C SER A 63 3.40 0.01 4.41
N VAL A 64 3.80 1.20 4.85
CA VAL A 64 3.45 2.47 4.18
C VAL A 64 3.96 2.47 2.74
N ASN A 65 5.21 2.03 2.51
CA ASN A 65 5.79 1.92 1.18
C ASN A 65 4.97 0.99 0.27
N HIS A 66 4.64 -0.22 0.73
CA HIS A 66 3.86 -1.18 -0.05
C HIS A 66 2.43 -0.69 -0.37
N LEU A 67 1.77 -0.02 0.56
CA LEU A 67 0.46 0.59 0.31
C LEU A 67 0.55 1.75 -0.70
N SER A 68 1.62 2.53 -0.65
CA SER A 68 1.88 3.59 -1.62
C SER A 68 2.10 3.04 -3.03
N TYR A 69 2.72 1.86 -3.20
CA TYR A 69 2.79 1.17 -4.49
C TYR A 69 1.41 0.81 -5.03
N CYS A 70 0.52 0.32 -4.17
CA CYS A 70 -0.86 0.02 -4.57
C CYS A 70 -1.60 1.28 -5.03
N LEU A 71 -1.45 2.40 -4.30
CA LEU A 71 -2.02 3.68 -4.69
C LEU A 71 -1.42 4.21 -5.98
N LEU A 72 -0.11 4.07 -6.16
CA LEU A 72 0.58 4.48 -7.38
C LEU A 72 0.01 3.75 -8.61
N ALA A 73 -0.15 2.42 -8.53
CA ALA A 73 -0.74 1.63 -9.60
C ALA A 73 -2.20 2.05 -9.90
N LEU A 74 -2.98 2.28 -8.84
CA LEU A 74 -4.37 2.72 -8.95
C LEU A 74 -4.48 4.09 -9.65
N PHE A 75 -3.70 5.08 -9.21
CA PHE A 75 -3.74 6.42 -9.79
C PHE A 75 -3.08 6.48 -11.17
N ALA A 76 -2.11 5.61 -11.47
CA ALA A 76 -1.56 5.49 -12.82
C ALA A 76 -2.62 5.04 -13.82
N VAL A 77 -3.44 4.07 -13.46
CA VAL A 77 -4.59 3.63 -14.28
C VAL A 77 -5.62 4.74 -14.41
N ALA A 78 -5.91 5.47 -13.32
CA ALA A 78 -6.85 6.58 -13.34
C ALA A 78 -6.34 7.76 -14.21
N ALA A 79 -5.03 7.98 -14.27
CA ALA A 79 -4.41 9.03 -15.07
C ALA A 79 -4.28 8.66 -16.56
N ALA A 80 -4.26 7.38 -16.89
CA ALA A 80 -4.18 6.88 -18.24
C ALA A 80 -5.51 7.13 -18.97
N ALA A 81 -5.59 8.22 -19.70
CA ALA A 81 -6.80 8.71 -20.37
C ALA A 81 -7.24 7.89 -21.61
N SER A 82 -6.62 6.75 -21.87
CA SER A 82 -6.94 5.97 -23.07
C SER A 82 -7.61 4.64 -22.71
N PRO A 83 -8.83 4.38 -23.22
CA PRO A 83 -9.46 3.06 -23.12
C PRO A 83 -8.72 1.97 -23.93
N ALA A 84 -7.63 2.33 -24.60
CA ALA A 84 -6.91 1.46 -25.53
C ALA A 84 -6.15 0.29 -24.85
N ASP A 85 -6.02 0.29 -23.53
CA ASP A 85 -5.24 -0.74 -22.82
C ASP A 85 -6.04 -1.35 -21.64
N GLU A 86 -7.18 -1.94 -21.97
CA GLU A 86 -8.01 -2.68 -21.01
C GLU A 86 -7.18 -3.80 -20.33
N ALA A 87 -6.29 -4.45 -21.06
CA ALA A 87 -5.41 -5.49 -20.53
C ALA A 87 -4.43 -4.94 -19.49
N ALA A 88 -3.86 -3.74 -19.72
CA ALA A 88 -2.97 -3.08 -18.76
C ALA A 88 -3.74 -2.66 -17.51
N THR A 89 -4.94 -2.12 -17.67
CA THR A 89 -5.82 -1.75 -16.55
C THR A 89 -6.17 -2.96 -15.69
N VAL A 90 -6.61 -4.06 -16.31
CA VAL A 90 -6.94 -5.31 -15.60
C VAL A 90 -5.72 -5.86 -14.88
N SER A 91 -4.56 -5.84 -15.52
CA SER A 91 -3.30 -6.31 -14.92
C SER A 91 -2.89 -5.48 -13.72
N ALA A 92 -2.97 -4.15 -13.80
CA ALA A 92 -2.63 -3.24 -12.70
C ALA A 92 -3.59 -3.40 -11.51
N LEU A 93 -4.90 -3.49 -11.76
CA LEU A 93 -5.89 -3.70 -10.70
C LEU A 93 -5.75 -5.08 -10.05
N SER A 94 -5.52 -6.11 -10.84
CA SER A 94 -5.29 -7.48 -10.34
C SER A 94 -4.00 -7.55 -9.53
N GLY A 95 -2.93 -6.90 -9.99
CA GLY A 95 -1.67 -6.78 -9.27
C GLY A 95 -1.83 -6.04 -7.93
N THR A 96 -2.62 -4.97 -7.92
CA THR A 96 -2.94 -4.21 -6.69
C THR A 96 -3.67 -5.09 -5.67
N LEU A 97 -4.71 -5.83 -6.09
CA LEU A 97 -5.45 -6.73 -5.22
C LEU A 97 -4.56 -7.85 -4.68
N LEU A 98 -3.75 -8.46 -5.53
CA LEU A 98 -2.80 -9.50 -5.14
C LEU A 98 -1.77 -8.95 -4.14
N GLN A 99 -1.24 -7.76 -4.37
CA GLN A 99 -0.30 -7.11 -3.46
C GLN A 99 -0.94 -6.79 -2.10
N MET A 100 -2.18 -6.32 -2.08
CA MET A 100 -2.92 -6.08 -0.83
C MET A 100 -3.04 -7.36 0.00
N PHE A 101 -3.38 -8.49 -0.64
CA PHE A 101 -3.53 -9.77 0.02
C PHE A 101 -2.18 -10.29 0.53
N ASN A 102 -1.17 -10.36 -0.34
CA ASN A 102 0.16 -10.86 0.00
C ASN A 102 0.84 -10.02 1.10
N HIS A 103 0.73 -8.69 0.99
CA HIS A 103 1.27 -7.81 2.02
C HIS A 103 0.52 -7.95 3.36
N GLY A 104 -0.79 -8.19 3.33
CA GLY A 104 -1.58 -8.48 4.52
C GLY A 104 -1.06 -9.69 5.27
N LEU A 105 -0.85 -10.80 4.57
CA LEU A 105 -0.32 -12.05 5.14
C LEU A 105 1.12 -11.87 5.63
N SER A 106 2.01 -11.33 4.80
CA SER A 106 3.43 -11.17 5.13
C SER A 106 3.65 -10.25 6.33
N ALA A 107 2.99 -9.08 6.35
CA ALA A 107 3.10 -8.14 7.44
C ALA A 107 2.59 -8.74 8.76
N THR A 108 1.47 -9.45 8.72
CA THR A 108 0.92 -10.11 9.91
C THR A 108 1.87 -11.17 10.44
N ALA A 109 2.45 -12.01 9.56
CA ALA A 109 3.43 -13.02 9.93
C ALA A 109 4.70 -12.40 10.53
N LEU A 110 5.24 -11.34 9.92
CA LEU A 110 6.42 -10.64 10.43
C LEU A 110 6.18 -10.02 11.81
N PHE A 111 5.04 -9.35 12.01
CA PHE A 111 4.70 -8.81 13.33
C PHE A 111 4.48 -9.89 14.38
N PHE A 112 3.95 -11.07 13.98
CA PHE A 112 3.84 -12.21 14.87
C PHE A 112 5.22 -12.73 15.30
N CYS A 113 6.14 -12.91 14.34
CA CYS A 113 7.52 -13.35 14.63
C CYS A 113 8.24 -12.36 15.54
N ILE A 114 8.09 -11.05 15.32
CA ILE A 114 8.70 -10.03 16.19
C ILE A 114 8.13 -10.11 17.60
N GLY A 115 6.81 -10.24 17.75
CA GLY A 115 6.17 -10.40 19.05
C GLY A 115 6.67 -11.62 19.80
N PHE A 116 6.91 -12.72 19.10
CA PHE A 116 7.46 -13.93 19.67
C PHE A 116 8.95 -13.77 20.12
N LEU A 117 9.76 -13.08 19.28
CA LEU A 117 11.14 -12.78 19.63
C LEU A 117 11.23 -11.84 20.83
N GLU A 118 10.36 -10.86 20.93
CA GLU A 118 10.31 -9.92 22.05
C GLU A 118 9.97 -10.62 23.37
N THR A 119 9.01 -11.54 23.37
CA THR A 119 8.64 -12.30 24.57
C THR A 119 9.76 -13.23 25.04
N ARG A 120 10.60 -13.72 24.10
CA ARG A 120 11.71 -14.63 24.45
C ARG A 120 13.01 -13.94 24.81
N SER A 121 13.34 -12.82 24.15
CA SER A 121 14.65 -12.17 24.34
C SER A 121 14.62 -11.02 25.34
N GLY A 122 13.46 -10.44 25.65
CA GLY A 122 13.34 -9.26 26.52
C GLY A 122 14.04 -8.01 25.99
N ALA A 123 14.64 -8.07 24.79
CA ALA A 123 15.71 -7.17 24.31
C ALA A 123 15.32 -6.29 23.13
N LEU A 124 14.07 -6.32 22.66
CA LEU A 124 13.63 -5.47 21.53
C LEU A 124 12.88 -4.22 22.03
N ARG A 125 13.56 -3.43 22.81
CA ARG A 125 13.20 -2.02 23.04
C ARG A 125 14.08 -1.13 22.21
#